data_e1653fe67b504761291dd1de43f6414f
#
_entry.id   e1653fe67b504761291dd1de43f6414f
#
_cell.length_a   1.000
_cell.length_b   1.000
_cell.length_c   1.000
_cell.angle_alpha   90.00
_cell.angle_beta   90.00
_cell.angle_gamma   90.00
#
_symmetry.space_group_name_H-M   'P 1'
#
loop_
_entity.id
_entity.type
_entity.pdbx_description
1 polymer ?
#
loop_
_entity_poly.entity_id
_entity_poly.type
_entity_poly.pdbx_seq_one_letter_code
_entity_poly.pdbx_strand_id
1 'polypeptide(L)'
;APGELGPSYFLSWIETDPHTPYYYAKVKKNNTLFVEEMFKNVPMHPGIFVDIFPFDRIPDNKLLRQMQSGILGFLKCCLMGKEIWMWKHFGKCEIENPTNRGAFSCLLNRIVDSLFSKKAIYRMLVSVQSCFNSRNTRYYNNVMATADHVTVESLRHLQPVKFGPLTVTTPDDLEGFLRYNYPTLHRFTKEEQEKVNNHYPAALSFSTTPKQ
;
A
#
# COMPACT_ATOMS: atom_id res chain seq x y z
N ALA A 1 -16.93 -3.03 6.35
CA ALA A 1 -16.61 -4.47 6.48
C ALA A 1 -16.76 -5.17 5.13
N PRO A 2 -16.17 -6.39 4.90
CA PRO A 2 -16.30 -7.09 3.61
C PRO A 2 -17.75 -7.21 3.11
N GLY A 3 -18.72 -7.41 4.00
CA GLY A 3 -20.14 -7.52 3.66
C GLY A 3 -20.83 -6.22 3.21
N GLU A 4 -20.19 -5.08 3.40
CA GLU A 4 -20.75 -3.76 3.02
C GLU A 4 -20.50 -3.41 1.56
N LEU A 5 -19.53 -4.07 0.92
CA LEU A 5 -19.11 -3.78 -0.45
C LEU A 5 -20.05 -4.36 -1.52
N GLY A 6 -20.96 -5.25 -1.13
CA GLY A 6 -21.81 -5.99 -2.07
C GLY A 6 -21.05 -7.02 -2.93
N PRO A 7 -21.77 -7.84 -3.71
CA PRO A 7 -21.20 -8.99 -4.41
C PRO A 7 -20.27 -8.63 -5.58
N SER A 8 -20.30 -7.38 -6.04
CA SER A 8 -19.46 -6.94 -7.17
C SER A 8 -18.03 -6.61 -6.78
N TYR A 9 -17.72 -6.59 -5.49
CA TYR A 9 -16.42 -6.17 -4.98
C TYR A 9 -15.85 -7.18 -3.98
N PHE A 10 -14.54 -7.24 -3.92
CA PHE A 10 -13.76 -8.05 -2.99
C PHE A 10 -12.80 -7.16 -2.20
N LEU A 11 -12.83 -7.25 -0.87
CA LEU A 11 -11.85 -6.59 -0.02
C LEU A 11 -10.63 -7.49 0.11
N SER A 12 -9.55 -7.16 -0.61
CA SER A 12 -8.29 -7.87 -0.56
C SER A 12 -7.41 -7.27 0.54
N TRP A 13 -7.11 -8.08 1.55
CA TRP A 13 -6.15 -7.79 2.60
C TRP A 13 -5.65 -9.11 3.19
N ILE A 14 -4.73 -9.06 4.14
CA ILE A 14 -4.02 -10.26 4.63
C ILE A 14 -4.91 -11.41 5.15
N GLU A 15 -6.14 -11.13 5.59
CA GLU A 15 -7.05 -12.17 6.09
C GLU A 15 -7.93 -12.76 5.00
N THR A 16 -8.33 -11.97 4.01
CA THR A 16 -9.23 -12.39 2.92
C THR A 16 -8.47 -12.82 1.67
N ASP A 17 -7.24 -12.33 1.49
CA ASP A 17 -6.35 -12.64 0.37
C ASP A 17 -4.95 -12.99 0.93
N PRO A 18 -4.75 -14.22 1.44
CA PRO A 18 -3.56 -14.58 2.21
C PRO A 18 -2.25 -14.44 1.46
N HIS A 19 -2.30 -14.49 0.13
CA HIS A 19 -1.12 -14.37 -0.73
C HIS A 19 -0.85 -12.92 -1.16
N THR A 20 -1.69 -11.96 -0.74
CA THR A 20 -1.41 -10.55 -1.06
C THR A 20 -0.05 -10.13 -0.50
N PRO A 21 0.84 -9.51 -1.29
CA PRO A 21 2.11 -8.98 -0.81
C PRO A 21 1.95 -7.63 -0.11
N TYR A 22 0.74 -7.06 -0.18
CA TYR A 22 0.47 -5.73 0.34
C TYR A 22 0.18 -5.74 1.84
N TYR A 23 0.59 -4.70 2.53
CA TYR A 23 0.34 -4.45 3.94
C TYR A 23 -0.78 -3.43 4.18
N TYR A 24 -1.54 -3.12 3.13
CA TYR A 24 -2.73 -2.27 3.13
C TYR A 24 -3.85 -2.97 2.37
N ALA A 25 -5.07 -2.46 2.51
CA ALA A 25 -6.22 -3.06 1.86
C ALA A 25 -6.40 -2.55 0.42
N LYS A 26 -6.97 -3.40 -0.43
CA LYS A 26 -7.42 -3.02 -1.78
C LYS A 26 -8.89 -3.43 -1.93
N VAL A 27 -9.72 -2.56 -2.48
CA VAL A 27 -11.04 -2.95 -2.99
C VAL A 27 -10.88 -3.33 -4.44
N LYS A 28 -11.17 -4.58 -4.75
CA LYS A 28 -11.03 -5.16 -6.09
C LYS A 28 -12.39 -5.43 -6.71
N LYS A 29 -12.54 -5.15 -7.99
CA LYS A 29 -13.78 -5.40 -8.72
C LYS A 29 -13.80 -6.85 -9.20
N ASN A 30 -14.84 -7.61 -8.81
CA ASN A 30 -15.04 -8.98 -9.27
C ASN A 30 -15.28 -9.01 -10.78
N ASN A 31 -14.94 -10.14 -11.41
CA ASN A 31 -15.07 -10.34 -12.86
C ASN A 31 -14.30 -9.32 -13.71
N THR A 32 -13.18 -8.83 -13.21
CA THR A 32 -12.20 -8.03 -13.96
C THR A 32 -10.79 -8.56 -13.74
N LEU A 33 -9.85 -8.17 -14.58
CA LEU A 33 -8.44 -8.52 -14.47
C LEU A 33 -7.58 -7.27 -14.48
N PHE A 34 -6.69 -7.18 -13.51
CA PHE A 34 -5.53 -6.31 -13.50
C PHE A 34 -4.41 -7.03 -12.75
N VAL A 35 -3.57 -7.71 -13.49
CA VAL A 35 -2.45 -8.48 -12.94
C VAL A 35 -1.17 -7.70 -13.18
N GLU A 36 -0.54 -7.22 -12.12
CA GLU A 36 0.73 -6.52 -12.20
C GLU A 36 1.83 -7.53 -12.60
N GLU A 37 2.72 -7.14 -13.52
CA GLU A 37 3.77 -8.01 -14.07
C GLU A 37 4.61 -8.68 -12.97
N MET A 38 4.98 -7.91 -11.93
CA MET A 38 5.77 -8.42 -10.81
C MET A 38 5.04 -9.49 -9.96
N PHE A 39 3.72 -9.56 -10.05
CA PHE A 39 2.89 -10.49 -9.27
C PHE A 39 2.08 -11.46 -10.14
N LYS A 40 2.44 -11.62 -11.42
CA LYS A 40 1.69 -12.45 -12.39
C LYS A 40 1.50 -13.91 -11.95
N ASN A 41 2.39 -14.40 -11.11
CA ASN A 41 2.36 -15.77 -10.61
C ASN A 41 1.84 -15.89 -9.17
N VAL A 42 1.48 -14.77 -8.53
CA VAL A 42 0.95 -14.77 -7.15
C VAL A 42 -0.56 -15.08 -7.19
N PRO A 43 -1.05 -16.12 -6.49
CA PRO A 43 -2.46 -16.49 -6.51
C PRO A 43 -3.32 -15.59 -5.61
N MET A 44 -3.28 -14.29 -5.86
CA MET A 44 -4.14 -13.30 -5.22
C MET A 44 -5.30 -12.93 -6.15
N HIS A 45 -6.36 -12.33 -5.59
CA HIS A 45 -7.50 -11.87 -6.38
C HIS A 45 -7.07 -10.88 -7.48
N PRO A 46 -7.33 -11.16 -8.76
CA PRO A 46 -6.76 -10.40 -9.87
C PRO A 46 -7.56 -9.17 -10.32
N GLY A 47 -8.61 -8.78 -9.60
CA GLY A 47 -9.53 -7.69 -10.02
C GLY A 47 -8.88 -6.32 -10.09
N ILE A 48 -9.38 -5.45 -10.99
CA ILE A 48 -9.08 -4.02 -11.01
C ILE A 48 -9.36 -3.45 -9.61
N PHE A 49 -8.48 -2.60 -9.10
CA PHE A 49 -8.49 -2.22 -7.70
C PHE A 49 -8.38 -0.72 -7.44
N VAL A 50 -8.79 -0.36 -6.23
CA VAL A 50 -8.50 0.92 -5.58
C VAL A 50 -7.79 0.61 -4.26
N ASP A 51 -6.69 1.31 -4.01
CA ASP A 51 -5.92 1.18 -2.78
C ASP A 51 -6.58 1.96 -1.63
N ILE A 52 -6.54 1.37 -0.43
CA ILE A 52 -7.04 2.00 0.79
C ILE A 52 -5.87 2.17 1.76
N PHE A 53 -5.46 3.41 1.97
CA PHE A 53 -4.38 3.73 2.89
C PHE A 53 -4.94 4.33 4.18
N PRO A 54 -4.81 3.65 5.34
CA PRO A 54 -5.14 4.25 6.62
C PRO A 54 -4.15 5.36 6.95
N PHE A 55 -4.67 6.45 7.54
CA PHE A 55 -3.87 7.51 8.14
C PHE A 55 -3.87 7.34 9.65
N ASP A 56 -2.70 7.16 10.22
CA ASP A 56 -2.49 6.99 11.66
C ASP A 56 -1.69 8.15 12.25
N ARG A 57 -1.94 8.47 13.52
CA ARG A 57 -1.20 9.50 14.24
C ARG A 57 0.25 9.07 14.46
N ILE A 58 1.16 10.01 14.28
CA ILE A 58 2.60 9.81 14.47
C ILE A 58 3.16 10.79 15.52
N PRO A 59 4.31 10.47 16.15
CA PRO A 59 4.92 11.34 17.14
C PRO A 59 5.26 12.72 16.60
N ASP A 60 5.03 13.76 17.40
CA ASP A 60 5.51 15.13 17.13
C ASP A 60 7.03 15.22 17.24
N ASN A 61 7.63 14.45 18.14
CA ASN A 61 9.07 14.38 18.32
C ASN A 61 9.72 13.71 17.10
N LYS A 62 10.66 14.41 16.45
CA LYS A 62 11.33 13.95 15.23
C LYS A 62 12.09 12.64 15.43
N LEU A 63 12.76 12.46 16.56
CA LEU A 63 13.54 11.24 16.84
C LEU A 63 12.63 10.03 17.00
N LEU A 64 11.55 10.15 17.79
CA LEU A 64 10.56 9.08 17.95
C LEU A 64 9.89 8.73 16.61
N ARG A 65 9.60 9.72 15.78
CA ARG A 65 9.03 9.53 14.44
C ARG A 65 10.00 8.76 13.54
N GLN A 66 11.29 9.10 13.56
CA GLN A 66 12.31 8.38 12.81
C GLN A 66 12.47 6.93 13.30
N MET A 67 12.44 6.70 14.61
CA MET A 67 12.48 5.35 15.19
C MET A 67 11.26 4.54 14.75
N GLN A 68 10.04 5.09 14.87
CA GLN A 68 8.81 4.43 14.41
C GLN A 68 8.90 4.10 12.90
N SER A 69 9.32 5.05 12.08
CA SER A 69 9.49 4.85 10.63
C SER A 69 10.51 3.76 10.31
N GLY A 70 11.62 3.70 11.04
CA GLY A 70 12.64 2.65 10.89
C GLY A 70 12.09 1.26 11.21
N ILE A 71 11.34 1.12 12.33
CA ILE A 71 10.70 -0.14 12.72
C ILE A 71 9.65 -0.56 11.67
N LEU A 72 8.81 0.39 11.23
CA LEU A 72 7.81 0.12 10.19
C LEU A 72 8.47 -0.29 8.87
N GLY A 73 9.53 0.39 8.46
CA GLY A 73 10.31 0.04 7.27
C GLY A 73 10.85 -1.38 7.35
N PHE A 74 11.39 -1.78 8.50
CA PHE A 74 11.87 -3.15 8.73
C PHE A 74 10.73 -4.18 8.64
N LEU A 75 9.60 -3.95 9.34
CA LEU A 75 8.46 -4.87 9.33
C LEU A 75 7.82 -5.01 7.94
N LYS A 76 7.72 -3.91 7.18
CA LYS A 76 7.26 -3.94 5.78
C LYS A 76 8.16 -4.82 4.93
N CYS A 77 9.47 -4.70 5.12
CA CYS A 77 10.44 -5.52 4.42
C CYS A 77 10.33 -7.01 4.77
N CYS A 78 10.12 -7.34 6.04
CA CYS A 78 9.88 -8.72 6.45
C CYS A 78 8.59 -9.26 5.82
N LEU A 79 7.52 -8.46 5.83
CA LEU A 79 6.22 -8.87 5.30
C LEU A 79 6.28 -9.14 3.79
N MET A 80 6.86 -8.21 3.03
CA MET A 80 7.04 -8.37 1.58
C MET A 80 8.04 -9.49 1.26
N GLY A 81 9.10 -9.61 2.06
CA GLY A 81 10.12 -10.63 1.91
C GLY A 81 9.56 -12.05 1.98
N LYS A 82 8.58 -12.30 2.86
CA LYS A 82 7.91 -13.61 2.95
C LYS A 82 7.24 -14.03 1.64
N GLU A 83 6.50 -13.14 1.02
CA GLU A 83 5.82 -13.46 -0.25
C GLU A 83 6.82 -13.60 -1.39
N ILE A 84 7.76 -12.66 -1.52
CA ILE A 84 8.79 -12.69 -2.55
C ILE A 84 9.65 -13.94 -2.42
N TRP A 85 10.06 -14.31 -1.19
CA TRP A 85 10.86 -15.50 -0.94
C TRP A 85 10.10 -16.78 -1.33
N MET A 86 8.85 -16.88 -0.95
CA MET A 86 7.99 -18.02 -1.26
C MET A 86 7.87 -18.20 -2.78
N TRP A 87 7.62 -17.13 -3.52
CA TRP A 87 7.47 -17.19 -4.97
C TRP A 87 8.78 -17.39 -5.71
N LYS A 88 9.87 -16.82 -5.23
CA LYS A 88 11.22 -17.04 -5.78
C LYS A 88 11.66 -18.50 -5.59
N HIS A 89 11.37 -19.11 -4.45
CA HIS A 89 11.74 -20.49 -4.15
C HIS A 89 10.96 -21.51 -5.00
N PHE A 90 9.72 -21.20 -5.32
CA PHE A 90 8.89 -22.01 -6.21
C PHE A 90 9.12 -21.72 -7.70
N GLY A 91 10.16 -20.94 -8.04
CA GLY A 91 10.52 -20.62 -9.43
C GLY A 91 9.48 -19.76 -10.17
N LYS A 92 8.64 -19.03 -9.42
CA LYS A 92 7.48 -18.31 -9.96
C LYS A 92 7.61 -16.79 -9.91
N CYS A 93 8.71 -16.25 -9.40
CA CYS A 93 8.91 -14.80 -9.30
C CYS A 93 10.28 -14.41 -9.87
N GLU A 94 10.26 -13.56 -10.89
CA GLU A 94 11.46 -13.00 -11.54
C GLU A 94 11.87 -11.66 -10.93
N ILE A 95 11.36 -11.31 -9.73
CA ILE A 95 11.74 -10.05 -9.10
C ILE A 95 13.20 -10.11 -8.71
N GLU A 96 14.02 -9.38 -9.44
CA GLU A 96 15.36 -9.01 -8.99
C GLU A 96 15.22 -8.28 -7.65
N ASN A 97 16.06 -8.64 -6.69
CA ASN A 97 16.03 -8.14 -5.33
C ASN A 97 16.01 -6.60 -5.33
N PRO A 98 14.90 -5.91 -5.05
CA PRO A 98 14.78 -4.47 -5.26
C PRO A 98 15.60 -3.66 -4.25
N THR A 99 16.32 -4.33 -3.37
CA THR A 99 17.14 -3.68 -2.34
C THR A 99 18.53 -4.30 -2.30
N ASN A 100 19.51 -3.49 -2.62
CA ASN A 100 20.94 -3.74 -2.39
C ASN A 100 21.21 -3.76 -0.86
N ARG A 101 20.62 -4.76 -0.15
CA ARG A 101 20.68 -4.89 1.30
C ARG A 101 21.90 -5.71 1.67
N GLY A 102 22.67 -5.19 2.61
CA GLY A 102 23.82 -5.89 3.16
C GLY A 102 23.43 -7.28 3.71
N ALA A 103 24.39 -8.21 3.71
CA ALA A 103 24.22 -9.60 4.15
C ALA A 103 23.57 -9.73 5.54
N PHE A 104 23.84 -8.78 6.44
CA PHE A 104 23.23 -8.74 7.78
C PHE A 104 21.71 -8.51 7.76
N SER A 105 21.21 -7.62 6.91
CA SER A 105 19.78 -7.38 6.75
C SER A 105 19.06 -8.60 6.16
N CYS A 106 19.71 -9.31 5.23
CA CYS A 106 19.18 -10.56 4.67
C CYS A 106 19.11 -11.67 5.72
N LEU A 107 20.11 -11.76 6.59
CA LEU A 107 20.14 -12.74 7.69
C LEU A 107 19.04 -12.47 8.71
N LEU A 108 18.87 -11.21 9.13
CA LEU A 108 17.79 -10.80 10.04
C LEU A 108 16.41 -11.10 9.46
N ASN A 109 16.20 -10.82 8.19
CA ASN A 109 14.94 -11.15 7.52
C ASN A 109 14.67 -12.66 7.55
N ARG A 110 15.67 -13.50 7.26
CA ARG A 110 15.54 -14.95 7.34
C ARG A 110 15.18 -15.45 8.73
N ILE A 111 15.81 -14.88 9.78
CA ILE A 111 15.51 -15.21 11.18
C ILE A 111 14.06 -14.83 11.51
N VAL A 112 13.64 -13.61 11.19
CA VAL A 112 12.26 -13.16 11.40
C VAL A 112 11.27 -14.01 10.62
N ASP A 113 11.59 -14.36 9.39
CA ASP A 113 10.76 -15.21 8.53
C ASP A 113 10.57 -16.64 9.09
N SER A 114 11.59 -17.18 9.75
CA SER A 114 11.50 -18.50 10.38
C SER A 114 10.73 -18.50 11.70
N LEU A 115 10.78 -17.37 12.45
CA LEU A 115 10.20 -17.27 13.79
C LEU A 115 8.76 -16.77 13.80
N PHE A 116 8.37 -15.93 12.84
CA PHE A 116 7.08 -15.26 12.86
C PHE A 116 6.25 -15.58 11.61
N SER A 117 4.95 -15.83 11.82
CA SER A 117 4.01 -15.95 10.72
C SER A 117 3.75 -14.58 10.07
N LYS A 118 3.34 -14.56 8.78
CA LYS A 118 2.93 -13.35 8.07
C LYS A 118 1.90 -12.54 8.87
N LYS A 119 0.90 -13.20 9.46
CA LYS A 119 -0.12 -12.55 10.29
C LYS A 119 0.48 -11.93 11.56
N ALA A 120 1.48 -12.56 12.17
CA ALA A 120 2.16 -12.01 13.35
C ALA A 120 2.94 -10.73 12.98
N ILE A 121 3.70 -10.74 11.88
CA ILE A 121 4.43 -9.56 11.39
C ILE A 121 3.45 -8.45 11.05
N TYR A 122 2.33 -8.75 10.38
CA TYR A 122 1.30 -7.77 10.07
C TYR A 122 0.69 -7.14 11.33
N ARG A 123 0.37 -7.95 12.36
CA ARG A 123 -0.14 -7.43 13.64
C ARG A 123 0.87 -6.51 14.32
N MET A 124 2.15 -6.87 14.31
CA MET A 124 3.21 -6.00 14.84
C MET A 124 3.27 -4.68 14.05
N LEU A 125 3.20 -4.75 12.70
CA LEU A 125 3.18 -3.56 11.85
C LEU A 125 2.01 -2.64 12.22
N VAL A 126 0.79 -3.17 12.28
CA VAL A 126 -0.41 -2.40 12.64
C VAL A 126 -0.28 -1.82 14.04
N SER A 127 0.22 -2.58 15.02
CA SER A 127 0.41 -2.11 16.39
C SER A 127 1.40 -0.94 16.45
N VAL A 128 2.52 -1.02 15.73
CA VAL A 128 3.50 0.07 15.67
C VAL A 128 2.94 1.26 14.91
N GLN A 129 2.21 1.04 13.81
CA GLN A 129 1.61 2.10 13.02
C GLN A 129 0.59 2.91 13.83
N SER A 130 -0.28 2.23 14.59
CA SER A 130 -1.40 2.84 15.31
C SER A 130 -1.09 3.24 16.77
N CYS A 131 0.13 3.03 17.26
CA CYS A 131 0.46 3.20 18.68
C CYS A 131 0.30 4.64 19.21
N PHE A 132 0.22 5.63 18.34
CA PHE A 132 -0.02 7.02 18.69
C PHE A 132 -1.47 7.48 18.44
N ASN A 133 -2.38 6.63 17.97
CA ASN A 133 -3.76 7.04 17.66
C ASN A 133 -4.54 7.57 18.86
N SER A 134 -4.22 7.11 20.08
CA SER A 134 -4.79 7.63 21.32
C SER A 134 -4.17 8.93 21.81
N ARG A 135 -3.11 9.43 21.15
CA ARG A 135 -2.38 10.64 21.54
C ARG A 135 -2.86 11.83 20.72
N ASN A 136 -2.86 13.02 21.33
CA ASN A 136 -3.15 14.25 20.60
C ASN A 136 -1.88 14.79 19.92
N THR A 137 -1.49 14.20 18.79
CA THR A 137 -0.34 14.63 18.00
C THR A 137 -0.78 15.49 16.81
N ARG A 138 0.14 16.25 16.23
CA ARG A 138 -0.13 17.21 15.14
C ARG A 138 -0.10 16.58 13.75
N TYR A 139 0.42 15.35 13.62
CA TYR A 139 0.70 14.76 12.33
C TYR A 139 0.05 13.39 12.16
N TYR A 140 -0.38 13.14 10.94
CA TYR A 140 -0.73 11.82 10.43
C TYR A 140 0.29 11.34 9.41
N ASN A 141 0.43 10.02 9.29
CA ASN A 141 1.14 9.39 8.19
C ASN A 141 0.32 8.22 7.65
N ASN A 142 0.38 7.98 6.35
CA ASN A 142 -0.16 6.75 5.78
C ASN A 142 0.88 5.64 5.82
N VAL A 143 0.40 4.40 5.76
CA VAL A 143 1.26 3.22 5.84
C VAL A 143 2.26 3.10 4.68
N MET A 144 2.01 3.74 3.54
CA MET A 144 2.93 3.72 2.39
C MET A 144 4.09 4.69 2.56
N ALA A 145 3.82 5.87 3.10
CA ALA A 145 4.84 6.89 3.29
C ALA A 145 5.71 6.57 4.50
N THR A 146 7.01 6.65 4.34
CA THR A 146 7.98 6.54 5.45
C THR A 146 8.50 7.89 5.90
N ALA A 147 8.45 8.89 5.04
CA ALA A 147 8.99 10.23 5.28
C ALA A 147 7.92 11.34 5.27
N ASP A 148 6.91 11.19 4.43
CA ASP A 148 5.88 12.20 4.25
C ASP A 148 4.80 12.09 5.32
N HIS A 149 4.38 13.21 5.86
CA HIS A 149 3.33 13.29 6.87
C HIS A 149 2.48 14.52 6.62
N VAL A 150 1.19 14.40 6.92
CA VAL A 150 0.23 15.50 6.79
C VAL A 150 -0.17 16.01 8.17
N THR A 151 -0.52 17.28 8.26
CA THR A 151 -1.01 17.82 9.54
C THR A 151 -2.44 17.34 9.80
N VAL A 152 -2.78 17.12 11.07
CA VAL A 152 -4.16 16.82 11.46
C VAL A 152 -5.11 17.93 11.01
N GLU A 153 -4.63 19.18 11.03
CA GLU A 153 -5.40 20.35 10.63
C GLU A 153 -5.81 20.32 9.16
N SER A 154 -4.90 19.91 8.26
CA SER A 154 -5.20 19.85 6.82
C SER A 154 -6.26 18.80 6.45
N LEU A 155 -6.55 17.85 7.36
CA LEU A 155 -7.59 16.83 7.16
C LEU A 155 -8.86 17.11 8.02
N ARG A 156 -8.89 18.21 8.78
CA ARG A 156 -10.01 18.53 9.68
C ARG A 156 -11.26 18.95 8.92
N HIS A 157 -11.08 19.74 7.88
CA HIS A 157 -12.13 20.25 7.04
C HIS A 157 -12.06 19.60 5.67
N LEU A 158 -13.16 18.98 5.30
CA LEU A 158 -13.29 18.25 4.06
C LEU A 158 -14.39 18.87 3.20
N GLN A 159 -14.18 18.88 1.90
CA GLN A 159 -15.14 19.41 0.92
C GLN A 159 -15.38 18.43 -0.23
N PRO A 160 -16.58 18.42 -0.82
CA PRO A 160 -16.84 17.64 -2.01
C PRO A 160 -16.24 18.35 -3.24
N VAL A 161 -15.51 17.58 -4.06
CA VAL A 161 -14.92 18.06 -5.32
C VAL A 161 -15.31 17.12 -6.45
N LYS A 162 -15.59 17.69 -7.63
CA LYS A 162 -15.85 16.88 -8.83
C LYS A 162 -14.57 16.24 -9.35
N PHE A 163 -14.62 14.92 -9.58
CA PHE A 163 -13.56 14.12 -10.18
C PHE A 163 -14.15 13.31 -11.35
N GLY A 164 -14.11 13.89 -12.54
CA GLY A 164 -14.82 13.34 -13.70
C GLY A 164 -16.32 13.25 -13.44
N PRO A 165 -16.96 12.08 -13.61
CA PRO A 165 -18.39 11.89 -13.31
C PRO A 165 -18.69 11.72 -11.83
N LEU A 166 -17.67 11.64 -10.97
CA LEU A 166 -17.82 11.37 -9.53
C LEU A 166 -17.70 12.66 -8.72
N THR A 167 -18.22 12.62 -7.49
CA THR A 167 -17.93 13.59 -6.45
C THR A 167 -17.15 12.87 -5.36
N VAL A 168 -15.96 13.38 -5.05
CA VAL A 168 -15.06 12.81 -4.02
C VAL A 168 -14.87 13.82 -2.90
N THR A 169 -14.59 13.32 -1.71
CA THR A 169 -14.30 14.16 -0.55
C THR A 169 -12.80 14.41 -0.47
N THR A 170 -12.40 15.67 -0.37
CA THR A 170 -11.00 16.11 -0.31
C THR A 170 -10.79 17.08 0.84
N PRO A 171 -9.54 17.33 1.29
CA PRO A 171 -9.24 18.48 2.12
C PRO A 171 -9.74 19.78 1.49
N ASP A 172 -10.14 20.76 2.28
CA ASP A 172 -10.58 22.08 1.82
C ASP A 172 -9.46 22.84 1.11
N ASP A 173 -8.22 22.76 1.62
CA ASP A 173 -7.02 23.20 0.91
C ASP A 173 -6.41 22.05 0.11
N LEU A 174 -7.13 21.63 -0.95
CA LEU A 174 -6.67 20.54 -1.82
C LEU A 174 -5.33 20.87 -2.50
N GLU A 175 -5.14 22.11 -2.93
CA GLU A 175 -3.92 22.50 -3.64
C GLU A 175 -2.71 22.47 -2.72
N GLY A 176 -2.82 23.00 -1.50
CA GLY A 176 -1.78 22.94 -0.50
C GLY A 176 -1.47 21.49 -0.08
N PHE A 177 -2.51 20.67 0.08
CA PHE A 177 -2.36 19.23 0.36
C PHE A 177 -1.60 18.51 -0.76
N LEU A 178 -1.95 18.76 -2.02
CA LEU A 178 -1.27 18.15 -3.16
C LEU A 178 0.18 18.62 -3.30
N ARG A 179 0.45 19.92 -3.15
CA ARG A 179 1.81 20.47 -3.20
C ARG A 179 2.69 19.90 -2.10
N TYR A 180 2.13 19.68 -0.91
CA TYR A 180 2.86 19.11 0.21
C TYR A 180 3.21 17.64 -0.03
N ASN A 181 2.25 16.83 -0.48
CA ASN A 181 2.45 15.40 -0.69
C ASN A 181 3.17 15.08 -2.01
N TYR A 182 3.07 15.98 -2.98
CA TYR A 182 3.65 15.84 -4.33
C TYR A 182 4.37 17.13 -4.71
N PRO A 183 5.49 17.47 -4.09
CA PRO A 183 6.19 18.75 -4.30
C PRO A 183 6.64 18.96 -5.74
N THR A 184 6.77 17.89 -6.52
CA THR A 184 7.08 17.90 -7.95
C THR A 184 5.82 17.84 -8.82
N LEU A 185 4.62 18.03 -8.24
CA LEU A 185 3.38 18.00 -9.00
C LEU A 185 3.34 19.14 -10.02
N HIS A 186 3.46 18.80 -11.27
CA HIS A 186 3.32 19.67 -12.42
C HIS A 186 2.47 18.95 -13.48
N ARG A 187 2.11 19.64 -14.52
CA ARG A 187 1.45 18.98 -15.67
C ARG A 187 2.49 18.14 -16.38
N PHE A 188 2.37 16.84 -16.25
CA PHE A 188 3.21 15.92 -16.97
C PHE A 188 3.05 16.04 -18.47
N THR A 189 4.16 16.08 -19.19
CA THR A 189 4.18 15.85 -20.64
C THR A 189 3.75 14.41 -20.95
N LYS A 190 3.38 14.14 -22.20
CA LYS A 190 3.00 12.76 -22.60
C LYS A 190 4.13 11.76 -22.32
N GLU A 191 5.38 12.15 -22.58
CA GLU A 191 6.56 11.31 -22.35
C GLU A 191 6.79 11.03 -20.85
N GLU A 192 6.54 12.02 -19.98
CA GLU A 192 6.62 11.85 -18.54
C GLU A 192 5.48 10.96 -18.02
N GLN A 193 4.25 11.11 -18.56
CA GLN A 193 3.12 10.25 -18.22
C GLN A 193 3.38 8.79 -18.56
N GLU A 194 4.01 8.51 -19.70
CA GLU A 194 4.41 7.16 -20.09
C GLU A 194 5.46 6.58 -19.13
N LYS A 195 6.41 7.39 -18.68
CA LYS A 195 7.46 6.96 -17.74
C LYS A 195 6.95 6.74 -16.30
N VAL A 196 5.95 7.51 -15.87
CA VAL A 196 5.38 7.43 -14.51
C VAL A 196 4.41 6.25 -14.37
N ASN A 197 3.97 5.66 -15.46
CA ASN A 197 3.05 4.53 -15.45
C ASN A 197 3.77 3.24 -15.02
N ASN A 198 4.07 3.14 -13.72
CA ASN A 198 4.81 2.01 -13.13
C ASN A 198 3.99 0.73 -12.96
N HIS A 199 2.71 0.75 -13.31
CA HIS A 199 1.81 -0.38 -13.21
C HIS A 199 1.59 -1.01 -14.59
N TYR A 200 2.63 -1.66 -15.12
CA TYR A 200 2.47 -2.44 -16.34
C TYR A 200 1.67 -3.69 -16.05
N PRO A 201 0.43 -3.84 -16.56
CA PRO A 201 -0.32 -5.06 -16.37
C PRO A 201 0.18 -6.17 -17.30
N ALA A 202 0.49 -7.33 -16.73
CA ALA A 202 0.68 -8.58 -17.50
C ALA A 202 -0.64 -9.03 -18.13
N ALA A 203 -1.77 -8.73 -17.49
CA ALA A 203 -3.10 -8.96 -18.00
C ALA A 203 -4.07 -7.87 -17.53
N LEU A 204 -4.88 -7.35 -18.46
CA LEU A 204 -5.93 -6.37 -18.21
C LEU A 204 -7.21 -6.79 -18.92
N SER A 205 -8.32 -6.86 -18.17
CA SER A 205 -9.65 -7.02 -18.72
C SER A 205 -10.69 -6.33 -17.84
N PHE A 206 -11.59 -5.59 -18.47
CA PHE A 206 -12.72 -4.93 -17.78
C PHE A 206 -13.91 -5.87 -17.56
N SER A 207 -13.90 -7.05 -18.18
CA SER A 207 -14.88 -8.11 -17.97
C SER A 207 -14.23 -9.46 -18.25
N THR A 208 -14.44 -10.42 -17.35
CA THR A 208 -14.02 -11.81 -17.53
C THR A 208 -15.15 -12.72 -18.02
N THR A 209 -16.29 -12.14 -18.43
CA THR A 209 -17.36 -12.92 -19.05
C THR A 209 -16.81 -13.50 -20.35
N PRO A 210 -16.82 -14.82 -20.55
CA PRO A 210 -16.42 -15.40 -21.83
C PRO A 210 -17.28 -14.77 -22.93
N LYS A 211 -16.65 -14.26 -23.98
CA LYS A 211 -17.38 -13.95 -25.21
C LYS A 211 -17.91 -15.29 -25.72
N GLN A 212 -19.25 -15.47 -25.68
CA GLN A 212 -19.92 -16.56 -26.31
C GLN A 212 -19.64 -16.54 -27.80
#